data_e1e6bd00d7e6709bfd2aa4fed6be0d92
#
_entry.id   e1e6bd00d7e6709bfd2aa4fed6be0d92
#
_cell.length_a   1.000
_cell.length_b   1.000
_cell.length_c   1.000
_cell.angle_alpha   90.00
_cell.angle_beta   90.00
_cell.angle_gamma   90.00
#
_symmetry.space_group_name_H-M   'P 1'
#
loop_
_entity.id
_entity.type
_entity.pdbx_description
1 polymer ?
#
loop_
_entity_poly.entity_id
_entity_poly.type
_entity_poly.pdbx_seq_one_letter_code
_entity_poly.pdbx_strand_id
1 'polypeptide(L)'
;MLRIWICLLALVGQACLAMEVSPHFSRQLEPVMKLYQSGQWKQAQSKAPGLKPNSDAERAWLAQLQASLAANLQQTAQASRYVEQALAYKEWPEQQQLQLLRLRGDIQAQQSNWSGAIASYKAALALKQDDALRLRLAGLYYHNKQYGDAASQSEQLLEKGWQKQAAIIRLSALTAQQRYGMAADQAAELISHEPKESKWWQQAVSLNLSAKRGDQALALLQTAIDRKLMDDASARNQLIRLYAWQGLPYRGARLLEAAMAKGQMKQSAENRQLLAQLWEGAREWSQAVDSWQLLANQHGQPKAAMRAAELLLQQGKTDAAMTQLAAIKSVKGEQGNRAKALLVQAHLNKEQYAQALELARELQQQDNWQQKATSWVNYIRAQSEELSKKAA
;
A
#
# COMPACT_ATOMS: atom_id res chain seq x y z
N MET A 1 -7.93 -18.88 -2.24
CA MET A 1 -8.38 -20.22 -1.81
C MET A 1 -7.15 -21.09 -1.61
N LEU A 2 -6.73 -21.24 -0.38
CA LEU A 2 -5.58 -22.08 -0.01
C LEU A 2 -6.05 -23.56 -0.08
N ARG A 3 -5.67 -24.26 -1.16
CA ARG A 3 -5.81 -25.71 -1.19
C ARG A 3 -4.80 -26.30 -0.22
N ILE A 4 -5.26 -26.62 0.99
CA ILE A 4 -4.45 -27.34 1.99
C ILE A 4 -4.36 -28.79 1.48
N TRP A 5 -3.24 -29.10 0.84
CA TRP A 5 -2.86 -30.49 0.58
C TRP A 5 -2.44 -31.10 1.90
N ILE A 6 -3.33 -31.88 2.50
CA ILE A 6 -2.99 -32.70 3.68
C ILE A 6 -2.15 -33.87 3.15
N CYS A 7 -0.82 -33.65 3.13
CA CYS A 7 0.14 -34.72 2.82
C CYS A 7 0.27 -35.66 4.03
N LEU A 8 -0.68 -36.58 4.20
CA LEU A 8 -0.59 -37.73 5.13
C LEU A 8 -0.03 -39.00 4.43
N LEU A 9 0.84 -38.79 3.43
CA LEU A 9 1.10 -39.81 2.40
C LEU A 9 2.18 -40.84 2.69
N ALA A 10 2.86 -40.87 3.84
CA ALA A 10 4.03 -41.78 3.93
C ALA A 10 4.18 -42.66 5.17
N LEU A 11 3.29 -42.62 6.14
CA LEU A 11 3.60 -43.27 7.44
C LEU A 11 2.60 -44.34 7.92
N VAL A 12 1.55 -44.62 7.16
CA VAL A 12 0.53 -45.57 7.63
C VAL A 12 1.01 -47.03 7.59
N GLY A 13 1.97 -47.36 6.73
CA GLY A 13 2.52 -48.72 6.65
C GLY A 13 3.44 -49.08 7.85
N GLN A 14 4.10 -48.11 8.45
CA GLN A 14 4.99 -48.35 9.61
C GLN A 14 4.28 -48.14 10.96
N ALA A 15 3.18 -47.39 10.99
CA ALA A 15 2.45 -47.11 12.24
C ALA A 15 1.67 -48.33 12.80
N CYS A 16 1.30 -49.30 11.96
CA CYS A 16 0.66 -50.52 12.42
C CYS A 16 1.56 -51.41 13.30
N LEU A 17 2.88 -51.19 13.26
CA LEU A 17 3.85 -51.96 14.08
C LEU A 17 4.08 -51.38 15.48
N ALA A 18 3.63 -50.16 15.75
CA ALA A 18 3.88 -49.44 17.00
C ALA A 18 2.68 -49.44 17.99
N MET A 19 1.51 -49.87 17.56
CA MET A 19 0.32 -50.07 18.40
C MET A 19 -0.11 -51.53 18.35
N GLU A 20 -0.60 -52.06 19.50
CA GLU A 20 -1.18 -53.40 19.59
C GLU A 20 -2.53 -53.47 18.87
N VAL A 21 -2.50 -53.45 17.52
CA VAL A 21 -3.65 -53.72 16.66
C VAL A 21 -3.68 -55.20 16.35
N SER A 22 -4.80 -55.84 16.63
CA SER A 22 -4.93 -57.27 16.40
C SER A 22 -4.79 -57.66 14.91
N PRO A 23 -4.22 -58.80 14.56
CA PRO A 23 -4.11 -59.26 13.19
C PRO A 23 -5.48 -59.35 12.48
N HIS A 24 -6.55 -59.58 13.25
CA HIS A 24 -7.91 -59.60 12.74
C HIS A 24 -8.37 -58.21 12.30
N PHE A 25 -8.20 -57.19 13.13
CA PHE A 25 -8.59 -55.84 12.79
C PHE A 25 -7.71 -55.24 11.65
N SER A 26 -6.43 -55.53 11.61
CA SER A 26 -5.51 -55.12 10.54
C SER A 26 -5.98 -55.63 9.16
N ARG A 27 -6.45 -56.88 9.06
CA ARG A 27 -6.99 -57.43 7.82
C ARG A 27 -8.30 -56.75 7.37
N GLN A 28 -9.17 -56.39 8.32
CA GLN A 28 -10.37 -55.61 8.01
C GLN A 28 -10.05 -54.19 7.54
N LEU A 29 -9.02 -53.58 8.08
CA LEU A 29 -8.59 -52.21 7.80
C LEU A 29 -7.94 -52.08 6.43
N GLU A 30 -7.18 -53.06 5.96
CA GLU A 30 -6.39 -53.02 4.73
C GLU A 30 -7.18 -52.55 3.49
N PRO A 31 -8.37 -53.08 3.17
CA PRO A 31 -9.13 -52.63 2.00
C PRO A 31 -9.64 -51.19 2.13
N VAL A 32 -9.91 -50.71 3.36
CA VAL A 32 -10.34 -49.34 3.60
C VAL A 32 -9.13 -48.39 3.42
N MET A 33 -7.95 -48.80 3.90
CA MET A 33 -6.72 -48.08 3.73
C MET A 33 -6.25 -47.95 2.29
N LYS A 34 -6.42 -49.01 1.47
CA LYS A 34 -6.15 -48.97 0.03
C LYS A 34 -7.04 -47.93 -0.66
N LEU A 35 -8.31 -47.84 -0.33
CA LEU A 35 -9.23 -46.82 -0.83
C LEU A 35 -8.86 -45.42 -0.36
N TYR A 36 -8.46 -45.27 0.90
CA TYR A 36 -7.99 -44.01 1.44
C TYR A 36 -6.73 -43.51 0.70
N GLN A 37 -5.74 -44.37 0.52
CA GLN A 37 -4.46 -44.04 -0.15
C GLN A 37 -4.67 -43.75 -1.64
N SER A 38 -5.64 -44.39 -2.31
CA SER A 38 -5.99 -44.11 -3.71
C SER A 38 -6.87 -42.87 -3.88
N GLY A 39 -7.17 -42.11 -2.82
CA GLY A 39 -8.02 -40.92 -2.87
C GLY A 39 -9.52 -41.18 -3.01
N GLN A 40 -9.93 -42.46 -2.91
CA GLN A 40 -11.35 -42.88 -2.99
C GLN A 40 -12.04 -42.69 -1.64
N TRP A 41 -11.98 -41.50 -1.08
CA TRP A 41 -12.37 -41.18 0.30
C TRP A 41 -13.85 -41.48 0.59
N LYS A 42 -14.77 -41.22 -0.36
CA LYS A 42 -16.20 -41.57 -0.18
C LYS A 42 -16.42 -43.08 -0.03
N GLN A 43 -15.72 -43.90 -0.82
CA GLN A 43 -15.80 -45.33 -0.73
C GLN A 43 -15.15 -45.87 0.56
N ALA A 44 -14.01 -45.29 0.95
CA ALA A 44 -13.40 -45.63 2.21
C ALA A 44 -14.33 -45.28 3.41
N GLN A 45 -14.97 -44.11 3.38
CA GLN A 45 -15.91 -43.66 4.40
C GLN A 45 -17.15 -44.63 4.50
N SER A 46 -17.67 -45.10 3.38
CA SER A 46 -18.83 -46.01 3.40
C SER A 46 -18.48 -47.39 3.96
N LYS A 47 -17.22 -47.83 3.86
CA LYS A 47 -16.75 -49.13 4.39
C LYS A 47 -16.28 -49.04 5.86
N ALA A 48 -15.84 -47.86 6.33
CA ALA A 48 -15.32 -47.70 7.68
C ALA A 48 -16.28 -48.16 8.80
N PRO A 49 -17.63 -47.97 8.73
CA PRO A 49 -18.57 -48.46 9.75
C PRO A 49 -18.63 -49.98 9.88
N GLY A 50 -18.19 -50.70 8.88
CA GLY A 50 -18.13 -52.19 8.91
C GLY A 50 -16.94 -52.76 9.73
N LEU A 51 -16.00 -51.92 10.10
CA LEU A 51 -14.85 -52.31 10.93
C LEU A 51 -15.29 -52.54 12.39
N LYS A 52 -14.83 -53.65 12.96
CA LYS A 52 -15.20 -54.07 14.35
C LYS A 52 -13.99 -53.99 15.25
N PRO A 53 -13.73 -52.86 15.92
CA PRO A 53 -12.64 -52.72 16.86
C PRO A 53 -12.95 -53.46 18.17
N ASN A 54 -11.97 -54.21 18.70
CA ASN A 54 -12.11 -55.01 19.94
C ASN A 54 -11.35 -54.41 21.14
N SER A 55 -10.52 -53.41 20.92
CA SER A 55 -9.75 -52.70 21.96
C SER A 55 -9.94 -51.22 21.90
N ASP A 56 -9.54 -50.48 22.96
CA ASP A 56 -9.52 -49.03 23.00
C ASP A 56 -8.54 -48.45 21.96
N ALA A 57 -7.42 -49.11 21.76
CA ALA A 57 -6.43 -48.78 20.73
C ALA A 57 -7.03 -48.86 19.32
N GLU A 58 -7.75 -49.95 19.01
CA GLU A 58 -8.42 -50.12 17.71
C GLU A 58 -9.55 -49.13 17.52
N ARG A 59 -10.32 -48.76 18.57
CA ARG A 59 -11.35 -47.71 18.51
C ARG A 59 -10.73 -46.35 18.23
N ALA A 60 -9.61 -46.04 18.90
CA ALA A 60 -8.88 -44.79 18.67
C ALA A 60 -8.34 -44.69 17.22
N TRP A 61 -7.82 -45.80 16.70
CA TRP A 61 -7.31 -45.91 15.34
C TRP A 61 -8.41 -45.72 14.30
N LEU A 62 -9.55 -46.37 14.52
CA LEU A 62 -10.74 -46.20 13.66
C LEU A 62 -11.21 -44.72 13.68
N ALA A 63 -11.23 -44.08 14.85
CA ALA A 63 -11.59 -42.69 15.00
C ALA A 63 -10.59 -41.75 14.25
N GLN A 64 -9.30 -42.03 14.32
CA GLN A 64 -8.28 -41.29 13.53
C GLN A 64 -8.53 -41.39 12.02
N LEU A 65 -8.80 -42.62 11.52
CA LEU A 65 -9.12 -42.84 10.10
C LEU A 65 -10.39 -42.08 9.69
N GLN A 66 -11.45 -42.18 10.51
CA GLN A 66 -12.72 -41.47 10.26
C GLN A 66 -12.54 -39.96 10.31
N ALA A 67 -11.71 -39.43 11.22
CA ALA A 67 -11.36 -38.01 11.28
C ALA A 67 -10.67 -37.55 9.98
N SER A 68 -9.69 -38.30 9.52
CA SER A 68 -8.97 -38.03 8.28
C SER A 68 -9.86 -38.08 7.04
N LEU A 69 -10.75 -39.11 6.96
CA LEU A 69 -11.73 -39.23 5.88
C LEU A 69 -12.71 -38.05 5.86
N ALA A 70 -13.28 -37.72 7.01
CA ALA A 70 -14.21 -36.60 7.14
C ALA A 70 -13.55 -35.26 6.82
N ALA A 71 -12.29 -35.05 7.22
CA ALA A 71 -11.53 -33.86 6.89
C ALA A 71 -11.28 -33.73 5.38
N ASN A 72 -10.86 -34.80 4.70
CA ASN A 72 -10.68 -34.81 3.26
C ASN A 72 -11.98 -34.58 2.48
N LEU A 73 -13.11 -35.02 3.02
CA LEU A 73 -14.45 -34.81 2.47
C LEU A 73 -15.08 -33.47 2.90
N GLN A 74 -14.32 -32.62 3.59
CA GLN A 74 -14.77 -31.30 4.10
C GLN A 74 -15.96 -31.38 5.08
N GLN A 75 -16.15 -32.51 5.71
CA GLN A 75 -17.17 -32.77 6.73
C GLN A 75 -16.63 -32.32 8.11
N THR A 76 -16.37 -31.04 8.29
CA THR A 76 -15.61 -30.49 9.42
C THR A 76 -16.19 -30.81 10.78
N ALA A 77 -17.53 -30.85 10.92
CA ALA A 77 -18.17 -31.21 12.19
C ALA A 77 -17.94 -32.69 12.59
N GLN A 78 -17.97 -33.60 11.60
CA GLN A 78 -17.70 -35.02 11.83
C GLN A 78 -16.19 -35.24 12.11
N ALA A 79 -15.33 -34.59 11.33
CA ALA A 79 -13.89 -34.62 11.51
C ALA A 79 -13.50 -34.18 12.94
N SER A 80 -14.10 -33.09 13.43
CA SER A 80 -13.88 -32.60 14.79
C SER A 80 -14.27 -33.62 15.84
N ARG A 81 -15.46 -34.26 15.71
CA ARG A 81 -15.89 -35.28 16.65
C ARG A 81 -14.94 -36.47 16.68
N TYR A 82 -14.55 -36.97 15.51
CA TYR A 82 -13.69 -38.14 15.43
C TYR A 82 -12.25 -37.86 15.91
N VAL A 83 -11.69 -36.68 15.67
CA VAL A 83 -10.35 -36.36 16.14
C VAL A 83 -10.31 -36.23 17.66
N GLU A 84 -11.36 -35.73 18.32
CA GLU A 84 -11.45 -35.71 19.77
C GLU A 84 -11.60 -37.12 20.35
N GLN A 85 -12.38 -38.00 19.70
CA GLN A 85 -12.46 -39.42 20.07
C GLN A 85 -11.09 -40.08 19.98
N ALA A 86 -10.35 -39.86 18.93
CA ALA A 86 -9.00 -40.40 18.77
C ALA A 86 -8.05 -39.87 19.85
N LEU A 87 -8.08 -38.58 20.17
CA LEU A 87 -7.24 -37.95 21.19
C LEU A 87 -7.63 -38.32 22.65
N ALA A 88 -8.80 -38.93 22.86
CA ALA A 88 -9.19 -39.45 24.16
C ALA A 88 -8.31 -40.64 24.58
N TYR A 89 -7.79 -41.40 23.66
CA TYR A 89 -6.81 -42.45 23.92
C TYR A 89 -5.47 -41.85 24.28
N LYS A 90 -4.89 -42.28 25.41
CA LYS A 90 -3.69 -41.65 26.02
C LYS A 90 -2.36 -42.30 25.64
N GLU A 91 -2.43 -43.54 25.14
CA GLU A 91 -1.24 -44.35 24.87
C GLU A 91 -0.79 -44.26 23.39
N TRP A 92 -1.11 -43.13 22.73
CA TRP A 92 -0.60 -42.86 21.40
C TRP A 92 0.92 -42.74 21.40
N PRO A 93 1.62 -43.42 20.47
CA PRO A 93 3.01 -43.08 20.22
C PRO A 93 3.14 -41.59 19.85
N GLU A 94 4.22 -40.95 20.25
CA GLU A 94 4.46 -39.50 20.08
C GLU A 94 4.20 -39.01 18.63
N GLN A 95 4.64 -39.79 17.66
CA GLN A 95 4.46 -39.44 16.26
C GLN A 95 2.98 -39.41 15.86
N GLN A 96 2.17 -40.35 16.31
CA GLN A 96 0.71 -40.37 16.05
C GLN A 96 -0.01 -39.26 16.79
N GLN A 97 0.37 -39.01 18.05
CA GLN A 97 -0.15 -37.89 18.81
C GLN A 97 0.12 -36.55 18.11
N LEU A 98 1.35 -36.40 17.62
CA LEU A 98 1.72 -35.23 16.81
C LEU A 98 0.81 -35.03 15.59
N GLN A 99 0.56 -36.12 14.82
CA GLN A 99 -0.32 -36.07 13.65
C GLN A 99 -1.77 -35.74 14.01
N LEU A 100 -2.30 -36.31 15.10
CA LEU A 100 -3.65 -36.02 15.58
C LEU A 100 -3.80 -34.56 16.03
N LEU A 101 -2.81 -34.02 16.74
CA LEU A 101 -2.79 -32.62 17.15
C LEU A 101 -2.73 -31.67 15.95
N ARG A 102 -1.96 -32.01 14.92
CA ARG A 102 -1.95 -31.27 13.64
C ARG A 102 -3.31 -31.33 12.95
N LEU A 103 -3.90 -32.54 12.83
CA LEU A 103 -5.22 -32.73 12.20
C LEU A 103 -6.30 -31.93 12.95
N ARG A 104 -6.28 -31.97 14.28
CA ARG A 104 -7.19 -31.15 15.11
C ARG A 104 -7.02 -29.67 14.81
N GLY A 105 -5.78 -29.18 14.78
CA GLY A 105 -5.48 -27.79 14.47
C GLY A 105 -5.95 -27.39 13.07
N ASP A 106 -5.75 -28.24 12.06
CA ASP A 106 -6.23 -27.99 10.69
C ASP A 106 -7.77 -27.92 10.61
N ILE A 107 -8.46 -28.84 11.29
CA ILE A 107 -9.93 -28.84 11.36
C ILE A 107 -10.44 -27.58 12.05
N GLN A 108 -9.84 -27.20 13.19
CA GLN A 108 -10.21 -26.00 13.93
C GLN A 108 -9.95 -24.72 13.12
N ALA A 109 -8.85 -24.67 12.36
CA ALA A 109 -8.57 -23.57 11.44
C ALA A 109 -9.60 -23.46 10.31
N GLN A 110 -10.04 -24.59 9.75
CA GLN A 110 -11.13 -24.61 8.73
C GLN A 110 -12.47 -24.11 9.31
N GLN A 111 -12.70 -24.31 10.59
CA GLN A 111 -13.88 -23.80 11.32
C GLN A 111 -13.71 -22.33 11.76
N SER A 112 -12.59 -21.68 11.42
CA SER A 112 -12.20 -20.36 11.91
C SER A 112 -12.08 -20.28 13.44
N ASN A 113 -11.94 -21.43 14.11
CA ASN A 113 -11.59 -21.52 15.53
C ASN A 113 -10.08 -21.33 15.70
N TRP A 114 -9.63 -20.10 15.51
CA TRP A 114 -8.20 -19.77 15.50
C TRP A 114 -7.54 -20.07 16.85
N SER A 115 -8.21 -19.78 17.96
CA SER A 115 -7.68 -20.04 19.31
C SER A 115 -7.49 -21.52 19.57
N GLY A 116 -8.44 -22.36 19.20
CA GLY A 116 -8.34 -23.82 19.29
C GLY A 116 -7.20 -24.35 18.41
N ALA A 117 -7.12 -23.88 17.16
CA ALA A 117 -6.05 -24.26 16.25
C ALA A 117 -4.65 -23.90 16.80
N ILE A 118 -4.49 -22.71 17.36
CA ILE A 118 -3.25 -22.26 18.02
C ILE A 118 -2.89 -23.20 19.16
N ALA A 119 -3.84 -23.55 20.03
CA ALA A 119 -3.60 -24.48 21.16
C ALA A 119 -3.15 -25.87 20.66
N SER A 120 -3.79 -26.38 19.60
CA SER A 120 -3.45 -27.67 19.00
C SER A 120 -2.04 -27.68 18.39
N TYR A 121 -1.68 -26.61 17.64
CA TYR A 121 -0.34 -26.50 17.06
C TYR A 121 0.75 -26.24 18.10
N LYS A 122 0.45 -25.51 19.17
CA LYS A 122 1.38 -25.37 20.32
C LYS A 122 1.64 -26.69 20.98
N ALA A 123 0.60 -27.49 21.22
CA ALA A 123 0.76 -28.84 21.79
C ALA A 123 1.58 -29.75 20.86
N ALA A 124 1.37 -29.67 19.54
CA ALA A 124 2.16 -30.40 18.55
C ALA A 124 3.65 -29.99 18.56
N LEU A 125 3.94 -28.69 18.66
CA LEU A 125 5.30 -28.17 18.73
C LEU A 125 6.00 -28.50 20.04
N ALA A 126 5.26 -28.73 21.13
CA ALA A 126 5.83 -29.20 22.40
C ALA A 126 6.34 -30.64 22.31
N LEU A 127 5.70 -31.49 21.49
CA LEU A 127 6.17 -32.85 21.23
C LEU A 127 7.40 -32.83 20.30
N LYS A 128 7.31 -32.09 19.21
CA LYS A 128 8.40 -32.02 18.22
C LYS A 128 8.52 -30.63 17.63
N GLN A 129 9.72 -30.07 17.71
CA GLN A 129 10.04 -28.80 17.02
C GLN A 129 10.09 -29.05 15.52
N ASP A 130 9.25 -28.31 14.78
CA ASP A 130 9.08 -28.45 13.33
C ASP A 130 8.79 -27.06 12.72
N ASP A 131 9.60 -26.65 11.77
CA ASP A 131 9.51 -25.32 11.17
C ASP A 131 8.25 -25.16 10.30
N ALA A 132 7.72 -26.25 9.72
CA ALA A 132 6.46 -26.21 9.00
C ALA A 132 5.26 -25.98 9.94
N LEU A 133 5.29 -26.61 11.13
CA LEU A 133 4.28 -26.34 12.17
C LEU A 133 4.39 -24.91 12.70
N ARG A 134 5.62 -24.41 12.90
CA ARG A 134 5.87 -23.04 13.35
C ARG A 134 5.34 -22.03 12.34
N LEU A 135 5.56 -22.27 11.03
CA LEU A 135 5.04 -21.44 9.97
C LEU A 135 3.51 -21.39 9.96
N ARG A 136 2.86 -22.55 10.13
CA ARG A 136 1.39 -22.61 10.26
C ARG A 136 0.91 -21.87 11.50
N LEU A 137 1.57 -22.04 12.63
CA LEU A 137 1.25 -21.33 13.87
C LEU A 137 1.38 -19.81 13.70
N ALA A 138 2.42 -19.32 13.00
CA ALA A 138 2.56 -17.92 12.68
C ALA A 138 1.36 -17.38 11.86
N GLY A 139 0.90 -18.14 10.87
CA GLY A 139 -0.29 -17.81 10.10
C GLY A 139 -1.57 -17.77 10.95
N LEU A 140 -1.74 -18.72 11.86
CA LEU A 140 -2.89 -18.78 12.78
C LEU A 140 -2.90 -17.59 13.75
N TYR A 141 -1.75 -17.22 14.30
CA TYR A 141 -1.62 -16.02 15.11
C TYR A 141 -2.02 -14.76 14.34
N TYR A 142 -1.61 -14.65 13.08
CA TYR A 142 -2.01 -13.52 12.22
C TYR A 142 -3.53 -13.47 12.03
N HIS A 143 -4.18 -14.60 11.69
CA HIS A 143 -5.63 -14.68 11.55
C HIS A 143 -6.38 -14.38 12.85
N ASN A 144 -5.81 -14.78 13.99
CA ASN A 144 -6.35 -14.48 15.31
C ASN A 144 -6.03 -13.06 15.80
N LYS A 145 -5.46 -12.21 14.96
CA LYS A 145 -5.04 -10.82 15.26
C LYS A 145 -3.97 -10.72 16.37
N GLN A 146 -3.32 -11.80 16.70
CA GLN A 146 -2.16 -11.86 17.60
C GLN A 146 -0.88 -11.54 16.82
N TYR A 147 -0.81 -10.30 16.31
CA TYR A 147 0.23 -9.89 15.36
C TYR A 147 1.65 -9.93 15.97
N GLY A 148 1.77 -9.70 17.28
CA GLY A 148 3.05 -9.82 17.98
C GLY A 148 3.62 -11.22 17.91
N ASP A 149 2.78 -12.22 18.25
CA ASP A 149 3.16 -13.64 18.19
C ASP A 149 3.42 -14.10 16.76
N ALA A 150 2.60 -13.65 15.79
CA ALA A 150 2.79 -13.93 14.37
C ALA A 150 4.17 -13.45 13.87
N ALA A 151 4.54 -12.22 14.21
CA ALA A 151 5.83 -11.63 13.85
C ALA A 151 6.98 -12.40 14.50
N SER A 152 6.89 -12.72 15.80
CA SER A 152 7.92 -13.45 16.55
C SER A 152 8.15 -14.86 16.02
N GLN A 153 7.07 -15.64 15.76
CA GLN A 153 7.21 -16.98 15.16
C GLN A 153 7.84 -16.94 13.78
N SER A 154 7.48 -15.92 12.97
CA SER A 154 8.06 -15.72 11.64
C SER A 154 9.54 -15.33 11.71
N GLU A 155 9.93 -14.48 12.67
CA GLU A 155 11.31 -14.06 12.89
C GLU A 155 12.21 -15.23 13.23
N GLN A 156 11.78 -16.10 14.16
CA GLN A 156 12.52 -17.32 14.51
C GLN A 156 12.76 -18.27 13.31
N LEU A 157 11.84 -18.27 12.34
CA LEU A 157 12.03 -19.04 11.11
C LEU A 157 13.07 -18.38 10.19
N LEU A 158 13.02 -17.05 10.08
CA LEU A 158 13.94 -16.28 9.24
C LEU A 158 15.38 -16.28 9.77
N GLU A 159 15.57 -16.37 11.10
CA GLU A 159 16.89 -16.53 11.72
C GLU A 159 17.57 -17.84 11.33
N LYS A 160 16.80 -18.89 11.06
CA LYS A 160 17.32 -20.19 10.60
C LYS A 160 17.64 -20.21 9.10
N GLY A 161 17.04 -19.33 8.34
CA GLY A 161 17.21 -19.21 6.90
C GLY A 161 16.01 -18.55 6.22
N TRP A 162 16.23 -18.10 5.00
CA TRP A 162 15.20 -17.41 4.25
C TRP A 162 14.00 -18.30 3.93
N GLN A 163 12.83 -17.84 4.29
CA GLN A 163 11.54 -18.45 3.98
C GLN A 163 10.53 -17.37 3.56
N LYS A 164 10.18 -17.34 2.28
CA LYS A 164 9.27 -16.34 1.71
C LYS A 164 7.95 -16.20 2.48
N GLN A 165 7.32 -17.32 2.85
CA GLN A 165 6.06 -17.30 3.59
C GLN A 165 6.21 -16.64 4.97
N ALA A 166 7.27 -16.97 5.70
CA ALA A 166 7.56 -16.36 6.99
C ALA A 166 7.79 -14.84 6.85
N ALA A 167 8.55 -14.42 5.84
CA ALA A 167 8.78 -13.01 5.55
C ALA A 167 7.48 -12.25 5.25
N ILE A 168 6.56 -12.85 4.48
CA ILE A 168 5.25 -12.26 4.17
C ILE A 168 4.38 -12.14 5.42
N ILE A 169 4.34 -13.17 6.26
CA ILE A 169 3.56 -13.14 7.52
C ILE A 169 4.14 -12.06 8.44
N ARG A 170 5.48 -11.99 8.59
CA ARG A 170 6.14 -10.98 9.40
C ARG A 170 5.85 -9.56 8.91
N LEU A 171 5.99 -9.32 7.60
CA LEU A 171 5.65 -8.04 6.97
C LEU A 171 4.21 -7.62 7.27
N SER A 172 3.26 -8.54 7.07
CA SER A 172 1.84 -8.29 7.29
C SER A 172 1.53 -8.01 8.76
N ALA A 173 2.13 -8.78 9.67
CA ALA A 173 1.96 -8.64 11.10
C ALA A 173 2.54 -7.31 11.64
N LEU A 174 3.73 -6.92 11.19
CA LEU A 174 4.35 -5.63 11.52
C LEU A 174 3.54 -4.45 11.00
N THR A 175 3.01 -4.57 9.78
CA THR A 175 2.14 -3.55 9.17
C THR A 175 0.86 -3.39 9.98
N ALA A 176 0.21 -4.49 10.38
CA ALA A 176 -1.00 -4.46 11.20
C ALA A 176 -0.76 -3.85 12.59
N GLN A 177 0.45 -3.97 13.14
CA GLN A 177 0.89 -3.30 14.37
C GLN A 177 1.31 -1.84 14.17
N GLN A 178 1.24 -1.31 12.95
CA GLN A 178 1.74 0.02 12.57
C GLN A 178 3.25 0.22 12.83
N ARG A 179 4.00 -0.87 12.93
CA ARG A 179 5.47 -0.85 13.06
C ARG A 179 6.12 -0.65 11.69
N TYR A 180 5.76 0.47 11.04
CA TYR A 180 6.06 0.71 9.63
C TYR A 180 7.55 0.68 9.29
N GLY A 181 8.42 1.14 10.19
CA GLY A 181 9.87 1.09 9.98
C GLY A 181 10.38 -0.34 9.80
N MET A 182 10.00 -1.23 10.75
CA MET A 182 10.40 -2.65 10.67
C MET A 182 9.71 -3.39 9.51
N ALA A 183 8.48 -3.01 9.18
CA ALA A 183 7.79 -3.54 8.02
C ALA A 183 8.49 -3.11 6.71
N ALA A 184 8.97 -1.87 6.63
CA ALA A 184 9.75 -1.39 5.49
C ALA A 184 11.08 -2.15 5.33
N ASP A 185 11.77 -2.42 6.44
CA ASP A 185 13.00 -3.20 6.45
C ASP A 185 12.74 -4.65 5.97
N GLN A 186 11.62 -5.25 6.42
CA GLN A 186 11.19 -6.59 5.93
C GLN A 186 10.82 -6.58 4.44
N ALA A 187 10.20 -5.50 3.95
CA ALA A 187 9.91 -5.36 2.52
C ALA A 187 11.20 -5.20 1.69
N ALA A 188 12.21 -4.52 2.21
CA ALA A 188 13.53 -4.43 1.57
C ALA A 188 14.21 -5.80 1.48
N GLU A 189 14.07 -6.65 2.49
CA GLU A 189 14.56 -8.03 2.47
C GLU A 189 13.82 -8.85 1.39
N LEU A 190 12.50 -8.71 1.26
CA LEU A 190 11.74 -9.34 0.18
C LEU A 190 12.22 -8.87 -1.21
N ILE A 191 12.55 -7.59 -1.38
CA ILE A 191 13.14 -7.06 -2.61
C ILE A 191 14.50 -7.70 -2.90
N SER A 192 15.34 -7.91 -1.89
CA SER A 192 16.67 -8.50 -2.08
C SER A 192 16.59 -9.93 -2.63
N HIS A 193 15.61 -10.70 -2.22
CA HIS A 193 15.37 -12.07 -2.69
C HIS A 193 14.52 -12.15 -3.96
N GLU A 194 13.61 -11.20 -4.17
CA GLU A 194 12.71 -11.16 -5.32
C GLU A 194 12.72 -9.78 -6.00
N PRO A 195 13.85 -9.35 -6.58
CA PRO A 195 14.04 -7.99 -7.07
C PRO A 195 13.15 -7.61 -8.27
N LYS A 196 12.57 -8.59 -8.95
CA LYS A 196 11.67 -8.36 -10.10
C LYS A 196 10.21 -8.22 -9.73
N GLU A 197 9.83 -8.49 -8.49
CA GLU A 197 8.45 -8.44 -8.01
C GLU A 197 8.06 -7.00 -7.62
N SER A 198 7.41 -6.28 -8.52
CA SER A 198 7.02 -4.86 -8.34
C SER A 198 6.20 -4.60 -7.06
N LYS A 199 5.41 -5.56 -6.62
CA LYS A 199 4.59 -5.44 -5.40
C LYS A 199 5.43 -5.16 -4.14
N TRP A 200 6.65 -5.73 -4.05
CA TRP A 200 7.51 -5.49 -2.89
C TRP A 200 8.07 -4.08 -2.90
N TRP A 201 8.40 -3.55 -4.10
CA TRP A 201 8.81 -2.16 -4.27
C TRP A 201 7.70 -1.20 -3.86
N GLN A 202 6.46 -1.44 -4.32
CA GLN A 202 5.30 -0.62 -3.95
C GLN A 202 5.07 -0.62 -2.43
N GLN A 203 5.13 -1.80 -1.79
CA GLN A 203 4.97 -1.92 -0.35
C GLN A 203 6.10 -1.20 0.40
N ALA A 204 7.36 -1.41 -0.02
CA ALA A 204 8.50 -0.77 0.62
C ALA A 204 8.43 0.77 0.52
N VAL A 205 8.04 1.33 -0.63
CA VAL A 205 7.81 2.78 -0.79
C VAL A 205 6.72 3.26 0.17
N SER A 206 5.55 2.62 0.17
CA SER A 206 4.42 3.00 1.01
C SER A 206 4.75 2.92 2.51
N LEU A 207 5.43 1.85 2.93
CA LEU A 207 5.83 1.65 4.33
C LEU A 207 6.87 2.67 4.78
N ASN A 208 7.85 3.01 3.92
CA ASN A 208 8.82 4.06 4.23
C ASN A 208 8.15 5.43 4.36
N LEU A 209 7.17 5.77 3.53
CA LEU A 209 6.37 6.99 3.68
C LEU A 209 5.61 7.00 5.01
N SER A 210 4.97 5.89 5.36
CA SER A 210 4.26 5.74 6.64
C SER A 210 5.20 5.83 7.84
N ALA A 211 6.44 5.37 7.69
CA ALA A 211 7.51 5.46 8.69
C ALA A 211 8.21 6.84 8.72
N LYS A 212 7.76 7.80 7.90
CA LYS A 212 8.39 9.13 7.72
C LYS A 212 9.85 9.06 7.22
N ARG A 213 10.20 8.00 6.50
CA ARG A 213 11.52 7.78 5.88
C ARG A 213 11.46 8.21 4.40
N GLY A 214 11.22 9.49 4.15
CA GLY A 214 10.97 10.04 2.81
C GLY A 214 12.12 9.84 1.83
N ASP A 215 13.37 9.97 2.28
CA ASP A 215 14.57 9.77 1.44
C ASP A 215 14.67 8.32 0.95
N GLN A 216 14.37 7.35 1.82
CA GLN A 216 14.38 5.93 1.48
C GLN A 216 13.24 5.60 0.49
N ALA A 217 12.05 6.16 0.70
CA ALA A 217 10.93 6.02 -0.22
C ALA A 217 11.26 6.59 -1.60
N LEU A 218 11.91 7.76 -1.64
CA LEU A 218 12.37 8.41 -2.87
C LEU A 218 13.37 7.54 -3.63
N ALA A 219 14.40 7.03 -2.95
CA ALA A 219 15.43 6.18 -3.54
C ALA A 219 14.85 4.88 -4.10
N LEU A 220 13.93 4.23 -3.35
CA LEU A 220 13.26 3.01 -3.78
C LEU A 220 12.39 3.26 -5.02
N LEU A 221 11.56 4.30 -5.02
CA LEU A 221 10.66 4.61 -6.12
C LEU A 221 11.44 4.98 -7.39
N GLN A 222 12.49 5.80 -7.26
CA GLN A 222 13.39 6.14 -8.36
C GLN A 222 14.02 4.86 -8.94
N THR A 223 14.56 4.00 -8.09
CA THR A 223 15.19 2.73 -8.52
C THR A 223 14.20 1.82 -9.22
N ALA A 224 12.97 1.72 -8.72
CA ALA A 224 11.93 0.88 -9.32
C ALA A 224 11.52 1.38 -10.72
N ILE A 225 11.45 2.71 -10.91
CA ILE A 225 11.17 3.32 -12.20
C ILE A 225 12.33 3.10 -13.17
N ASP A 226 13.57 3.34 -12.75
CA ASP A 226 14.77 3.17 -13.58
C ASP A 226 14.93 1.72 -14.04
N ARG A 227 14.53 0.75 -13.22
CA ARG A 227 14.49 -0.68 -13.56
C ARG A 227 13.24 -1.10 -14.35
N LYS A 228 12.34 -0.18 -14.66
CA LYS A 228 11.06 -0.44 -15.36
C LYS A 228 10.14 -1.42 -14.62
N LEU A 229 10.24 -1.50 -13.31
CA LEU A 229 9.37 -2.33 -12.46
C LEU A 229 8.08 -1.59 -12.09
N MET A 230 8.13 -0.26 -12.07
CA MET A 230 7.04 0.66 -11.78
C MET A 230 7.12 1.83 -12.76
N ASP A 231 6.86 1.58 -14.05
CA ASP A 231 7.10 2.56 -15.12
C ASP A 231 5.79 3.07 -15.75
N ASP A 232 4.79 3.35 -14.91
CA ASP A 232 3.53 3.95 -15.33
C ASP A 232 3.43 5.44 -14.93
N ALA A 233 2.41 6.11 -15.44
CA ALA A 233 2.17 7.53 -15.15
C ALA A 233 1.88 7.78 -13.65
N SER A 234 1.32 6.80 -12.94
CA SER A 234 1.02 6.91 -11.50
C SER A 234 2.29 6.92 -10.68
N ALA A 235 3.21 5.98 -10.94
CA ALA A 235 4.51 5.90 -10.27
C ALA A 235 5.34 7.17 -10.51
N ARG A 236 5.37 7.67 -11.76
CA ARG A 236 6.04 8.93 -12.08
C ARG A 236 5.43 10.12 -11.35
N ASN A 237 4.10 10.20 -11.30
CA ASN A 237 3.42 11.28 -10.56
C ASN A 237 3.75 11.22 -9.06
N GLN A 238 3.77 10.02 -8.48
CA GLN A 238 4.18 9.82 -7.09
C GLN A 238 5.62 10.28 -6.86
N LEU A 239 6.55 9.93 -7.75
CA LEU A 239 7.96 10.35 -7.66
C LEU A 239 8.10 11.88 -7.76
N ILE A 240 7.39 12.52 -8.70
CA ILE A 240 7.41 13.97 -8.88
C ILE A 240 6.94 14.68 -7.60
N ARG A 241 5.83 14.24 -7.03
CA ARG A 241 5.29 14.78 -5.78
C ARG A 241 6.23 14.55 -4.59
N LEU A 242 6.88 13.40 -4.56
CA LEU A 242 7.84 13.07 -3.51
C LEU A 242 9.09 13.95 -3.61
N TYR A 243 9.59 14.24 -4.81
CA TYR A 243 10.64 15.24 -5.00
C TYR A 243 10.23 16.62 -4.47
N ALA A 244 9.01 17.08 -4.76
CA ALA A 244 8.51 18.36 -4.26
C ALA A 244 8.45 18.37 -2.72
N TRP A 245 7.93 17.31 -2.12
CA TRP A 245 7.81 17.18 -0.67
C TRP A 245 9.15 17.12 0.05
N GLN A 246 10.17 16.53 -0.59
CA GLN A 246 11.54 16.46 -0.07
C GLN A 246 12.36 17.74 -0.34
N GLY A 247 11.72 18.82 -0.81
CA GLY A 247 12.43 20.08 -1.09
C GLY A 247 13.32 20.04 -2.34
N LEU A 248 13.03 19.13 -3.27
CA LEU A 248 13.76 18.96 -4.53
C LEU A 248 12.86 19.28 -5.76
N PRO A 249 12.14 20.43 -5.77
CA PRO A 249 11.15 20.73 -6.79
C PRO A 249 11.77 20.83 -8.20
N TYR A 250 13.02 21.22 -8.33
CA TYR A 250 13.75 21.25 -9.62
C TYR A 250 13.79 19.86 -10.25
N ARG A 251 14.12 18.82 -9.49
CA ARG A 251 14.14 17.43 -10.00
C ARG A 251 12.75 16.97 -10.42
N GLY A 252 11.73 17.30 -9.61
CA GLY A 252 10.33 17.03 -9.94
C GLY A 252 9.89 17.70 -11.25
N ALA A 253 10.25 18.98 -11.43
CA ALA A 253 9.93 19.73 -12.65
C ALA A 253 10.58 19.11 -13.89
N ARG A 254 11.88 18.83 -13.83
CA ARG A 254 12.62 18.21 -14.94
C ARG A 254 12.06 16.85 -15.33
N LEU A 255 11.68 16.04 -14.33
CA LEU A 255 11.08 14.73 -14.58
C LEU A 255 9.71 14.86 -15.24
N LEU A 256 8.85 15.78 -14.75
CA LEU A 256 7.52 16.01 -15.31
C LEU A 256 7.59 16.53 -16.73
N GLU A 257 8.43 17.52 -16.98
CA GLU A 257 8.65 18.10 -18.30
C GLU A 257 9.11 17.04 -19.31
N ALA A 258 10.14 16.25 -18.95
CA ALA A 258 10.65 15.18 -19.80
C ALA A 258 9.61 14.08 -20.05
N ALA A 259 8.82 13.71 -19.05
CA ALA A 259 7.77 12.70 -19.18
C ALA A 259 6.62 13.18 -20.08
N MET A 260 6.25 14.46 -19.99
CA MET A 260 5.26 15.06 -20.90
C MET A 260 5.77 15.16 -22.34
N ALA A 261 7.03 15.56 -22.53
CA ALA A 261 7.65 15.64 -23.85
C ALA A 261 7.73 14.26 -24.54
N LYS A 262 7.96 13.18 -23.77
CA LYS A 262 8.00 11.79 -24.29
C LYS A 262 6.62 11.13 -24.40
N GLY A 263 5.53 11.83 -24.08
CA GLY A 263 4.18 11.26 -24.06
C GLY A 263 3.91 10.25 -22.95
N GLN A 264 4.81 10.10 -21.98
CA GLN A 264 4.67 9.21 -20.83
C GLN A 264 3.70 9.76 -19.77
N MET A 265 3.48 11.06 -19.78
CA MET A 265 2.46 11.75 -18.99
C MET A 265 1.67 12.70 -19.90
N LYS A 266 0.37 12.84 -19.62
CA LYS A 266 -0.53 13.70 -20.40
C LYS A 266 -0.17 15.17 -20.19
N GLN A 267 -0.30 15.95 -21.26
CA GLN A 267 -0.16 17.41 -21.19
C GLN A 267 -1.47 18.09 -20.73
N SER A 268 -2.04 17.58 -19.65
CA SER A 268 -3.28 18.11 -19.09
C SER A 268 -3.06 19.41 -18.32
N ALA A 269 -4.15 20.13 -18.05
CA ALA A 269 -4.10 21.36 -17.24
C ALA A 269 -3.48 21.12 -15.87
N GLU A 270 -3.80 19.99 -15.23
CA GLU A 270 -3.29 19.62 -13.91
C GLU A 270 -1.77 19.40 -13.93
N ASN A 271 -1.26 18.68 -14.92
CA ASN A 271 0.18 18.43 -15.04
C ASN A 271 0.95 19.70 -15.40
N ARG A 272 0.38 20.58 -16.25
CA ARG A 272 0.97 21.88 -16.55
C ARG A 272 0.98 22.80 -15.34
N GLN A 273 -0.10 22.80 -14.57
CA GLN A 273 -0.14 23.55 -13.30
C GLN A 273 0.89 23.04 -12.30
N LEU A 274 1.01 21.73 -12.16
CA LEU A 274 2.02 21.12 -11.30
C LEU A 274 3.43 21.51 -11.76
N LEU A 275 3.71 21.48 -13.05
CA LEU A 275 5.01 21.87 -13.61
C LEU A 275 5.34 23.33 -13.27
N ALA A 276 4.39 24.24 -13.46
CA ALA A 276 4.57 25.65 -13.13
C ALA A 276 4.85 25.86 -11.63
N GLN A 277 4.11 25.16 -10.76
CA GLN A 277 4.34 25.20 -9.30
C GLN A 277 5.70 24.63 -8.91
N LEU A 278 6.16 23.57 -9.56
CA LEU A 278 7.47 22.98 -9.31
C LEU A 278 8.59 23.93 -9.71
N TRP A 279 8.48 24.63 -10.86
CA TRP A 279 9.44 25.65 -11.29
C TRP A 279 9.46 26.85 -10.33
N GLU A 280 8.29 27.29 -9.86
CA GLU A 280 8.21 28.32 -8.80
C GLU A 280 8.93 27.89 -7.52
N GLY A 281 8.63 26.68 -7.04
CA GLY A 281 9.27 26.10 -5.85
C GLY A 281 10.78 25.96 -6.00
N ALA A 282 11.25 25.71 -7.23
CA ALA A 282 12.67 25.67 -7.60
C ALA A 282 13.31 27.06 -7.75
N ARG A 283 12.53 28.14 -7.68
CA ARG A 283 12.93 29.54 -8.00
C ARG A 283 13.43 29.72 -9.42
N GLU A 284 13.03 28.84 -10.32
CA GLU A 284 13.31 28.94 -11.74
C GLU A 284 12.25 29.83 -12.41
N TRP A 285 12.37 31.13 -12.17
CA TRP A 285 11.31 32.10 -12.44
C TRP A 285 10.92 32.20 -13.91
N SER A 286 11.88 32.07 -14.84
CA SER A 286 11.61 32.10 -16.26
C SER A 286 10.73 30.91 -16.67
N GLN A 287 11.16 29.70 -16.30
CA GLN A 287 10.43 28.46 -16.58
C GLN A 287 9.04 28.44 -15.93
N ALA A 288 8.93 29.04 -14.74
CA ALA A 288 7.65 29.17 -14.04
C ALA A 288 6.70 30.09 -14.84
N VAL A 289 7.17 31.25 -15.26
CA VAL A 289 6.38 32.19 -16.10
C VAL A 289 5.93 31.51 -17.38
N ASP A 290 6.85 30.88 -18.12
CA ASP A 290 6.54 30.20 -19.38
C ASP A 290 5.48 29.11 -19.19
N SER A 291 5.61 28.32 -18.10
CA SER A 291 4.66 27.26 -17.77
C SER A 291 3.28 27.80 -17.39
N TRP A 292 3.21 28.89 -16.61
CA TRP A 292 1.95 29.57 -16.27
C TRP A 292 1.28 30.21 -17.51
N GLN A 293 2.06 30.86 -18.39
CA GLN A 293 1.57 31.44 -19.62
C GLN A 293 1.01 30.34 -20.55
N LEU A 294 1.72 29.23 -20.68
CA LEU A 294 1.29 28.11 -21.49
C LEU A 294 -0.03 27.51 -20.98
N LEU A 295 -0.16 27.37 -19.63
CA LEU A 295 -1.40 26.94 -19.02
C LEU A 295 -2.55 27.92 -19.29
N ALA A 296 -2.30 29.22 -19.16
CA ALA A 296 -3.30 30.25 -19.42
C ALA A 296 -3.79 30.20 -20.87
N ASN A 297 -2.85 30.14 -21.84
CA ASN A 297 -3.15 30.22 -23.27
C ASN A 297 -3.82 28.96 -23.79
N GLN A 298 -3.37 27.78 -23.38
CA GLN A 298 -3.87 26.49 -23.91
C GLN A 298 -5.17 26.03 -23.24
N HIS A 299 -5.37 26.41 -21.98
CA HIS A 299 -6.51 25.93 -21.18
C HIS A 299 -7.45 27.06 -20.72
N GLY A 300 -7.22 28.29 -21.18
CA GLY A 300 -8.09 29.43 -20.90
C GLY A 300 -8.24 29.75 -19.42
N GLN A 301 -7.16 29.58 -18.62
CA GLN A 301 -7.22 29.76 -17.18
C GLN A 301 -6.76 31.15 -16.72
N PRO A 302 -7.69 32.07 -16.34
CA PRO A 302 -7.33 33.44 -15.92
C PRO A 302 -6.41 33.48 -14.71
N LYS A 303 -6.56 32.52 -13.79
CA LYS A 303 -5.69 32.41 -12.60
C LYS A 303 -4.22 32.17 -12.98
N ALA A 304 -3.98 31.38 -14.02
CA ALA A 304 -2.63 31.10 -14.52
C ALA A 304 -2.00 32.36 -15.14
N ALA A 305 -2.77 33.10 -15.92
CA ALA A 305 -2.33 34.38 -16.51
C ALA A 305 -2.00 35.41 -15.40
N MET A 306 -2.82 35.52 -14.37
CA MET A 306 -2.54 36.37 -13.21
C MET A 306 -1.24 35.95 -12.51
N ARG A 307 -1.04 34.64 -12.30
CA ARG A 307 0.16 34.16 -11.64
C ARG A 307 1.44 34.45 -12.43
N ALA A 308 1.38 34.25 -13.77
CA ALA A 308 2.47 34.66 -14.65
C ALA A 308 2.77 36.17 -14.54
N ALA A 309 1.73 37.00 -14.53
CA ALA A 309 1.88 38.46 -14.40
C ALA A 309 2.47 38.86 -13.04
N GLU A 310 2.06 38.26 -11.94
CA GLU A 310 2.64 38.49 -10.63
C GLU A 310 4.15 38.21 -10.61
N LEU A 311 4.56 37.07 -11.16
CA LEU A 311 5.97 36.70 -11.26
C LEU A 311 6.77 37.66 -12.16
N LEU A 312 6.17 38.12 -13.27
CA LEU A 312 6.78 39.11 -14.14
C LEU A 312 6.96 40.47 -13.46
N LEU A 313 5.95 40.90 -12.67
CA LEU A 313 6.04 42.16 -11.90
C LEU A 313 7.15 42.05 -10.82
N GLN A 314 7.27 40.90 -10.14
CA GLN A 314 8.34 40.66 -9.18
C GLN A 314 9.73 40.69 -9.83
N GLN A 315 9.86 40.37 -11.11
CA GLN A 315 11.09 40.46 -11.89
C GLN A 315 11.32 41.86 -12.52
N GLY A 316 10.45 42.81 -12.28
CA GLY A 316 10.50 44.15 -12.94
C GLY A 316 10.11 44.14 -14.41
N LYS A 317 9.62 43.03 -14.96
CA LYS A 317 9.19 42.88 -16.38
C LYS A 317 7.76 43.37 -16.56
N THR A 318 7.54 44.66 -16.28
CA THR A 318 6.21 45.25 -16.16
C THR A 318 5.42 45.20 -17.48
N ASP A 319 6.05 45.46 -18.64
CA ASP A 319 5.35 45.45 -19.95
C ASP A 319 4.83 44.04 -20.29
N ALA A 320 5.63 43.01 -20.02
CA ALA A 320 5.20 41.62 -20.22
C ALA A 320 4.04 41.26 -19.31
N ALA A 321 4.06 41.73 -18.06
CA ALA A 321 2.95 41.52 -17.12
C ALA A 321 1.66 42.18 -17.59
N MET A 322 1.75 43.41 -18.06
CA MET A 322 0.60 44.17 -18.63
C MET A 322 -0.01 43.46 -19.82
N THR A 323 0.80 42.90 -20.70
CA THR A 323 0.33 42.11 -21.85
C THR A 323 -0.48 40.90 -21.39
N GLN A 324 0.00 40.17 -20.40
CA GLN A 324 -0.73 39.02 -19.84
C GLN A 324 -2.06 39.41 -19.18
N LEU A 325 -2.08 40.52 -18.45
CA LEU A 325 -3.26 41.00 -17.74
C LEU A 325 -4.30 41.62 -18.68
N ALA A 326 -3.88 42.21 -19.80
CA ALA A 326 -4.78 42.80 -20.80
C ALA A 326 -5.78 41.75 -21.35
N ALA A 327 -5.36 40.51 -21.52
CA ALA A 327 -6.18 39.42 -22.00
C ALA A 327 -7.31 39.03 -21.04
N ILE A 328 -7.18 39.32 -19.76
CA ILE A 328 -8.10 38.88 -18.70
C ILE A 328 -8.75 40.03 -17.90
N LYS A 329 -8.44 41.29 -18.20
CA LYS A 329 -9.03 42.44 -17.48
C LYS A 329 -10.55 42.55 -17.64
N SER A 330 -11.10 42.03 -18.75
CA SER A 330 -12.53 42.01 -19.04
C SER A 330 -13.31 40.89 -18.41
N VAL A 331 -12.61 39.94 -17.74
CA VAL A 331 -13.27 38.83 -16.99
C VAL A 331 -14.11 39.43 -15.85
N LYS A 332 -15.39 39.04 -15.78
CA LYS A 332 -16.29 39.56 -14.72
C LYS A 332 -15.97 38.93 -13.34
N GLY A 333 -16.35 39.67 -12.29
CA GLY A 333 -16.23 39.22 -10.90
C GLY A 333 -14.81 39.32 -10.35
N GLU A 334 -14.55 38.59 -9.29
CA GLU A 334 -13.34 38.70 -8.48
C GLU A 334 -12.02 38.50 -9.25
N GLN A 335 -12.04 37.63 -10.26
CA GLN A 335 -10.84 37.38 -11.06
C GLN A 335 -10.47 38.60 -11.93
N GLY A 336 -11.45 39.25 -12.54
CA GLY A 336 -11.22 40.50 -13.30
C GLY A 336 -10.79 41.65 -12.38
N ASN A 337 -11.37 41.74 -11.19
CA ASN A 337 -10.97 42.75 -10.20
C ASN A 337 -9.52 42.55 -9.73
N ARG A 338 -9.09 41.30 -9.51
CA ARG A 338 -7.68 40.98 -9.21
C ARG A 338 -6.75 41.34 -10.40
N ALA A 339 -7.14 41.06 -11.64
CA ALA A 339 -6.38 41.43 -12.79
C ALA A 339 -6.21 42.96 -12.91
N LYS A 340 -7.30 43.72 -12.68
CA LYS A 340 -7.28 45.19 -12.64
C LYS A 340 -6.37 45.70 -11.53
N ALA A 341 -6.40 45.06 -10.34
CA ALA A 341 -5.53 45.41 -9.23
C ALA A 341 -4.03 45.26 -9.57
N LEU A 342 -3.68 44.18 -10.26
CA LEU A 342 -2.31 43.98 -10.76
C LEU A 342 -1.94 44.99 -11.86
N LEU A 343 -2.89 45.37 -12.73
CA LEU A 343 -2.68 46.44 -13.71
C LEU A 343 -2.46 47.80 -13.04
N VAL A 344 -3.19 48.13 -11.95
CA VAL A 344 -2.92 49.35 -11.16
C VAL A 344 -1.47 49.37 -10.71
N GLN A 345 -1.00 48.25 -10.15
CA GLN A 345 0.40 48.15 -9.70
C GLN A 345 1.39 48.25 -10.89
N ALA A 346 1.09 47.60 -12.01
CA ALA A 346 1.92 47.70 -13.21
C ALA A 346 2.03 49.12 -13.74
N HIS A 347 0.89 49.83 -13.81
CA HIS A 347 0.89 51.25 -14.25
C HIS A 347 1.64 52.15 -13.22
N LEU A 348 1.51 51.89 -11.92
CA LEU A 348 2.29 52.63 -10.90
C LEU A 348 3.79 52.38 -11.07
N ASN A 349 4.22 51.15 -11.31
CA ASN A 349 5.62 50.83 -11.58
C ASN A 349 6.21 51.58 -12.79
N LYS A 350 5.34 52.01 -13.72
CA LYS A 350 5.72 52.78 -14.90
C LYS A 350 5.40 54.29 -14.81
N GLU A 351 5.01 54.76 -13.63
CA GLU A 351 4.60 56.13 -13.39
C GLU A 351 3.43 56.62 -14.29
N GLN A 352 2.64 55.67 -14.77
CA GLN A 352 1.47 55.91 -15.62
C GLN A 352 0.24 56.21 -14.73
N TYR A 353 0.26 57.33 -14.04
CA TYR A 353 -0.72 57.65 -12.99
C TYR A 353 -2.15 57.78 -13.50
N ALA A 354 -2.34 58.31 -14.70
CA ALA A 354 -3.67 58.46 -15.28
C ALA A 354 -4.38 57.09 -15.49
N GLN A 355 -3.68 56.12 -16.05
CA GLN A 355 -4.22 54.78 -16.30
C GLN A 355 -4.41 54.03 -14.99
N ALA A 356 -3.48 54.16 -14.03
CA ALA A 356 -3.61 53.60 -12.71
C ALA A 356 -4.85 54.15 -11.95
N LEU A 357 -5.12 55.46 -12.07
CA LEU A 357 -6.25 56.13 -11.44
C LEU A 357 -7.59 55.65 -11.99
N GLU A 358 -7.69 55.48 -13.28
CA GLU A 358 -8.91 54.95 -13.97
C GLU A 358 -9.29 53.56 -13.40
N LEU A 359 -8.33 52.62 -13.42
CA LEU A 359 -8.55 51.27 -12.93
C LEU A 359 -8.83 51.23 -11.41
N ALA A 360 -8.17 52.06 -10.64
CA ALA A 360 -8.40 52.16 -9.19
C ALA A 360 -9.81 52.67 -8.90
N ARG A 361 -10.33 53.66 -9.69
CA ARG A 361 -11.71 54.15 -9.52
C ARG A 361 -12.75 53.07 -9.93
N GLU A 362 -12.48 52.24 -10.94
CA GLU A 362 -13.37 51.13 -11.28
C GLU A 362 -13.43 50.11 -10.13
N LEU A 363 -12.27 49.79 -9.53
CA LEU A 363 -12.21 48.90 -8.38
C LEU A 363 -12.87 49.48 -7.14
N GLN A 364 -12.85 50.81 -6.95
CA GLN A 364 -13.50 51.49 -5.82
C GLN A 364 -15.04 51.29 -5.81
N GLN A 365 -15.64 50.96 -6.95
CA GLN A 365 -17.07 50.63 -7.04
C GLN A 365 -17.40 49.18 -6.68
N GLN A 366 -16.40 48.39 -6.30
CA GLN A 366 -16.58 46.97 -5.93
C GLN A 366 -16.44 46.80 -4.43
N ASP A 367 -17.45 46.25 -3.78
CA ASP A 367 -17.54 46.18 -2.31
C ASP A 367 -16.28 45.66 -1.64
N ASN A 368 -15.74 44.51 -2.12
CA ASN A 368 -14.56 43.87 -1.54
C ASN A 368 -13.24 44.61 -1.85
N TRP A 369 -13.26 45.61 -2.73
CA TRP A 369 -12.08 46.36 -3.17
C TRP A 369 -12.11 47.83 -2.76
N GLN A 370 -13.25 48.33 -2.28
CA GLN A 370 -13.48 49.75 -2.03
C GLN A 370 -12.39 50.38 -1.14
N GLN A 371 -12.09 49.78 0.00
CA GLN A 371 -11.10 50.29 0.95
C GLN A 371 -9.69 50.38 0.34
N LYS A 372 -9.26 49.27 -0.29
CA LYS A 372 -7.94 49.18 -0.93
C LYS A 372 -7.81 50.15 -2.12
N ALA A 373 -8.83 50.20 -2.94
CA ALA A 373 -8.87 51.06 -4.11
C ALA A 373 -8.90 52.55 -3.72
N THR A 374 -9.61 52.91 -2.65
CA THR A 374 -9.58 54.29 -2.09
C THR A 374 -8.16 54.69 -1.69
N SER A 375 -7.41 53.79 -1.02
CA SER A 375 -6.02 54.03 -0.68
C SER A 375 -5.15 54.29 -1.93
N TRP A 376 -5.35 53.51 -2.97
CA TRP A 376 -4.64 53.74 -4.24
C TRP A 376 -5.01 55.05 -4.88
N VAL A 377 -6.30 55.39 -4.99
CA VAL A 377 -6.77 56.67 -5.55
C VAL A 377 -6.12 57.86 -4.85
N ASN A 378 -6.07 57.84 -3.49
CA ASN A 378 -5.47 58.89 -2.72
C ASN A 378 -3.95 58.98 -2.96
N TYR A 379 -3.23 57.86 -2.94
CA TYR A 379 -1.81 57.80 -3.24
C TYR A 379 -1.49 58.32 -4.63
N ILE A 380 -2.20 57.88 -5.65
CA ILE A 380 -1.99 58.28 -7.07
C ILE A 380 -2.18 59.81 -7.24
N ARG A 381 -3.22 60.39 -6.62
CA ARG A 381 -3.47 61.81 -6.66
C ARG A 381 -2.32 62.62 -6.03
N ALA A 382 -1.90 62.21 -4.87
CA ALA A 382 -0.77 62.88 -4.18
C ALA A 382 0.53 62.88 -5.03
N GLN A 383 0.85 61.71 -5.63
CA GLN A 383 2.02 61.60 -6.52
C GLN A 383 1.88 62.46 -7.79
N SER A 384 0.69 62.50 -8.39
CA SER A 384 0.41 63.29 -9.60
C SER A 384 0.51 64.83 -9.32
N GLU A 385 0.03 65.29 -8.15
CA GLU A 385 0.14 66.69 -7.71
C GLU A 385 1.59 67.08 -7.43
N GLU A 386 2.36 66.19 -6.79
CA GLU A 386 3.79 66.45 -6.52
C GLU A 386 4.58 66.59 -7.83
N LEU A 387 4.33 65.72 -8.82
CA LEU A 387 4.97 65.82 -10.13
C LEU A 387 4.58 67.12 -10.88
N SER A 388 3.32 67.51 -10.82
CA SER A 388 2.86 68.76 -11.41
C SER A 388 3.55 69.98 -10.80
N LYS A 389 3.77 69.98 -9.46
CA LYS A 389 4.50 71.05 -8.76
C LYS A 389 5.99 71.08 -9.10
N LYS A 390 6.62 69.96 -9.41
CA LYS A 390 8.03 69.89 -9.82
C LYS A 390 8.25 70.30 -11.27
N ALA A 391 7.21 70.20 -12.11
CA ALA A 391 7.26 70.53 -13.51
C ALA A 391 6.89 72.02 -13.84
N ALA A 392 6.29 72.69 -12.83
CA ALA A 392 5.99 74.14 -12.89
C ALA A 392 7.10 74.94 -12.23
#